data_294b702ba1d00fc89a6b65076a065a8f
#
_entry.id   294b702ba1d00fc89a6b65076a065a8f
#
_cell.length_a   1.000
_cell.length_b   1.000
_cell.length_c   1.000
_cell.angle_alpha   90.00
_cell.angle_beta   90.00
_cell.angle_gamma   90.00
#
_symmetry.space_group_name_H-M   'P 1'
#
loop_
_entity.id
_entity.type
_entity.pdbx_description
1 polymer ?
#
loop_
_entity_poly.entity_id
_entity_poly.type
_entity_poly.pdbx_seq_one_letter_code
_entity_poly.pdbx_strand_id
1 'polypeptide(L)'
;SASYFCKRGYTAVVQDCRGRFGSEGEYYHMANEATDGYDTAGWIASQAWTDGKIGTFGVSYGSQVQSAMATQNPDALSAMIPECGPSNIYTYGLRHDGTFQLKFLAAGLWLAVDSKEARKDPSIRALLENVRLSDLLSALPIKRGQTPLSLAPSYEQWVLDFMTRGDYEDYWANPAFDIESHYEQHSDVPTYLVGGWYDSWSRALCKQFVELSKRKIGPIKLLMGPWTHGAYSATHSGDVEFGPEASIDGNLAESKNAWMLRWYDRWLKQIGNGVDDESPVKLFIMGGGSGTKNAEGRLDHGGHWRSEQEWPLKRTQYTRYYLHAGDSLTTEAPNDPETPSKYSYDPDNPVPSISGNSSGLD
;
A
#
# COMPACT_ATOMS: atom_id res chain seq x y z
N SER A 1 17.52 -6.41 1.47
CA SER A 1 16.86 -7.61 0.90
C SER A 1 17.64 -8.21 -0.26
N ALA A 2 18.03 -7.45 -1.32
CA ALA A 2 18.70 -8.00 -2.50
C ALA A 2 19.87 -8.92 -2.18
N SER A 3 20.84 -8.47 -1.39
CA SER A 3 22.02 -9.29 -1.03
C SER A 3 21.67 -10.55 -0.22
N TYR A 4 20.55 -10.55 0.52
CA TYR A 4 20.07 -11.73 1.22
C TYR A 4 19.64 -12.82 0.25
N PHE A 5 18.93 -12.47 -0.82
CA PHE A 5 18.49 -13.40 -1.85
C PHE A 5 19.65 -13.85 -2.75
N CYS A 6 20.55 -12.93 -3.13
CA CYS A 6 21.73 -13.30 -3.94
C CYS A 6 22.60 -14.36 -3.26
N LYS A 7 22.81 -14.27 -1.94
CA LYS A 7 23.54 -15.29 -1.17
C LYS A 7 22.84 -16.65 -1.12
N ARG A 8 21.61 -16.75 -1.62
CA ARG A 8 20.78 -17.96 -1.62
C ARG A 8 20.40 -18.44 -3.02
N GLY A 9 21.19 -18.02 -4.04
CA GLY A 9 21.07 -18.50 -5.41
C GLY A 9 19.97 -17.83 -6.23
N TYR A 10 19.64 -16.58 -5.89
CA TYR A 10 18.79 -15.72 -6.72
C TYR A 10 19.62 -14.62 -7.38
N THR A 11 19.20 -14.17 -8.54
CA THR A 11 19.63 -12.90 -9.10
C THR A 11 18.63 -11.82 -8.69
N ALA A 12 19.09 -10.73 -8.11
CA ALA A 12 18.25 -9.60 -7.74
C ALA A 12 18.38 -8.49 -8.80
N VAL A 13 17.26 -8.08 -9.38
CA VAL A 13 17.17 -6.95 -10.31
C VAL A 13 16.47 -5.79 -9.59
N VAL A 14 17.07 -4.61 -9.65
CA VAL A 14 16.51 -3.36 -9.13
C VAL A 14 16.49 -2.37 -10.28
N GLN A 15 15.32 -1.83 -10.56
CA GLN A 15 15.10 -0.90 -11.67
C GLN A 15 14.58 0.43 -11.13
N ASP A 16 15.16 1.52 -11.63
CA ASP A 16 14.63 2.86 -11.44
C ASP A 16 13.42 3.06 -12.37
N CYS A 17 12.34 3.64 -11.86
CA CYS A 17 11.18 3.98 -12.68
C CYS A 17 11.56 4.94 -13.79
N ARG A 18 10.82 4.88 -14.91
CA ARG A 18 10.97 5.78 -16.05
C ARG A 18 11.13 7.24 -15.60
N GLY A 19 12.15 7.93 -16.10
CA GLY A 19 12.40 9.34 -15.80
C GLY A 19 13.00 9.62 -14.42
N ARG A 20 13.35 8.60 -13.64
CA ARG A 20 14.00 8.77 -12.33
C ARG A 20 15.42 8.23 -12.35
N PHE A 21 16.28 8.79 -11.51
CA PHE A 21 17.69 8.40 -11.29
C PHE A 21 18.43 8.10 -12.62
N GLY A 22 18.78 6.86 -12.87
CA GLY A 22 19.49 6.42 -14.09
C GLY A 22 18.61 6.12 -15.28
N SER A 23 17.28 6.00 -15.11
CA SER A 23 16.36 5.66 -16.19
C SER A 23 16.04 6.86 -17.07
N GLU A 24 15.93 6.60 -18.36
CA GLU A 24 15.57 7.58 -19.38
C GLU A 24 14.05 7.92 -19.36
N GLY A 25 13.63 8.82 -20.24
CA GLY A 25 12.24 9.25 -20.38
C GLY A 25 11.83 10.27 -19.33
N GLU A 26 10.53 10.48 -19.17
CA GLU A 26 9.95 11.42 -18.22
C GLU A 26 9.15 10.69 -17.16
N TYR A 27 9.28 11.15 -15.91
CA TYR A 27 8.53 10.58 -14.80
C TYR A 27 7.11 11.14 -14.76
N TYR A 28 6.15 10.25 -14.72
CA TYR A 28 4.78 10.54 -14.34
C TYR A 28 4.32 9.48 -13.34
N HIS A 29 3.89 9.92 -12.15
CA HIS A 29 3.67 9.05 -11.00
C HIS A 29 2.71 7.89 -11.31
N MET A 30 3.18 6.67 -11.18
CA MET A 30 2.43 5.40 -11.34
C MET A 30 1.83 5.14 -12.75
N ALA A 31 2.03 6.00 -13.76
CA ALA A 31 1.26 5.89 -15.01
C ALA A 31 1.80 4.83 -15.99
N ASN A 32 3.10 4.57 -15.96
CA ASN A 32 3.75 3.70 -16.96
C ASN A 32 4.08 2.30 -16.41
N GLU A 33 3.78 2.03 -15.17
CA GLU A 33 4.33 0.88 -14.42
C GLU A 33 3.81 -0.47 -14.95
N ALA A 34 2.62 -0.50 -15.53
CA ALA A 34 2.08 -1.72 -16.13
C ALA A 34 2.91 -2.17 -17.34
N THR A 35 3.15 -1.26 -18.29
CA THR A 35 3.90 -1.55 -19.52
C THR A 35 5.40 -1.67 -19.28
N ASP A 36 5.99 -0.77 -18.49
CA ASP A 36 7.42 -0.79 -18.17
C ASP A 36 7.79 -2.07 -17.40
N GLY A 37 6.92 -2.49 -16.50
CA GLY A 37 7.08 -3.76 -15.77
C GLY A 37 7.01 -4.97 -16.70
N TYR A 38 6.04 -4.99 -17.63
CA TYR A 38 5.90 -6.05 -18.62
C TYR A 38 7.15 -6.17 -19.51
N ASP A 39 7.63 -5.05 -20.06
CA ASP A 39 8.83 -5.02 -20.89
C ASP A 39 10.06 -5.46 -20.11
N THR A 40 10.20 -5.04 -18.87
CA THR A 40 11.28 -5.45 -17.98
C THR A 40 11.25 -6.95 -17.70
N ALA A 41 10.07 -7.52 -17.46
CA ALA A 41 9.92 -8.95 -17.24
C ALA A 41 10.35 -9.75 -18.47
N GLY A 42 9.95 -9.32 -19.68
CA GLY A 42 10.37 -9.91 -20.93
C GLY A 42 11.88 -9.81 -21.16
N TRP A 43 12.46 -8.64 -20.85
CA TRP A 43 13.92 -8.44 -20.96
C TRP A 43 14.68 -9.35 -19.98
N ILE A 44 14.27 -9.42 -18.71
CA ILE A 44 14.90 -10.30 -17.73
C ILE A 44 14.85 -11.75 -18.21
N ALA A 45 13.69 -12.23 -18.66
CA ALA A 45 13.51 -13.60 -19.11
C ALA A 45 14.41 -13.98 -20.31
N SER A 46 14.79 -13.00 -21.14
CA SER A 46 15.68 -13.19 -22.28
C SER A 46 17.17 -13.27 -21.93
N GLN A 47 17.55 -12.98 -20.70
CA GLN A 47 18.96 -12.94 -20.32
C GLN A 47 19.54 -14.33 -20.03
N ALA A 48 20.79 -14.55 -20.39
CA ALA A 48 21.47 -15.85 -20.23
C ALA A 48 21.74 -16.25 -18.76
N TRP A 49 21.57 -15.34 -17.82
CA TRP A 49 21.79 -15.57 -16.37
C TRP A 49 20.53 -15.91 -15.60
N THR A 50 19.37 -16.04 -16.25
CA THR A 50 18.09 -16.39 -15.62
C THR A 50 17.56 -17.73 -16.14
N ASP A 51 16.73 -18.38 -15.35
CA ASP A 51 15.93 -19.55 -15.77
C ASP A 51 14.57 -19.17 -16.34
N GLY A 52 14.31 -17.88 -16.55
CA GLY A 52 13.07 -17.33 -17.10
C GLY A 52 11.96 -17.09 -16.07
N LYS A 53 12.17 -17.43 -14.80
CA LYS A 53 11.16 -17.24 -13.75
C LYS A 53 11.46 -15.99 -12.93
N ILE A 54 10.44 -15.19 -12.68
CA ILE A 54 10.54 -13.94 -11.95
C ILE A 54 9.62 -13.97 -10.72
N GLY A 55 10.20 -13.66 -9.56
CA GLY A 55 9.45 -13.34 -8.36
C GLY A 55 9.56 -11.85 -8.05
N THR A 56 8.46 -11.20 -7.71
CA THR A 56 8.43 -9.77 -7.39
C THR A 56 8.00 -9.50 -5.96
N PHE A 57 8.59 -8.48 -5.34
CA PHE A 57 8.18 -8.00 -4.02
C PHE A 57 8.40 -6.51 -3.89
N GLY A 58 7.67 -5.89 -3.01
CA GLY A 58 7.84 -4.48 -2.69
C GLY A 58 6.69 -3.91 -1.89
N VAL A 59 7.03 -2.88 -1.12
CA VAL A 59 6.10 -2.14 -0.27
C VAL A 59 5.61 -0.90 -1.01
N SER A 60 4.35 -0.50 -0.78
CA SER A 60 3.85 0.80 -1.24
C SER A 60 3.83 0.91 -2.77
N TYR A 61 4.56 1.85 -3.31
CA TYR A 61 4.80 1.99 -4.74
C TYR A 61 5.30 0.67 -5.36
N GLY A 62 6.21 -0.05 -4.69
CA GLY A 62 6.71 -1.36 -5.13
C GLY A 62 5.64 -2.46 -5.15
N SER A 63 4.59 -2.34 -4.33
CA SER A 63 3.41 -3.20 -4.39
C SER A 63 2.54 -2.88 -5.61
N GLN A 64 2.30 -1.60 -5.83
CA GLN A 64 1.48 -1.12 -6.94
C GLN A 64 2.13 -1.46 -8.30
N VAL A 65 3.44 -1.23 -8.45
CA VAL A 65 4.20 -1.53 -9.68
C VAL A 65 4.04 -2.99 -10.11
N GLN A 66 4.25 -3.94 -9.18
CA GLN A 66 4.16 -5.36 -9.50
C GLN A 66 2.72 -5.79 -9.81
N SER A 67 1.73 -5.23 -9.11
CA SER A 67 0.32 -5.52 -9.37
C SER A 67 -0.14 -4.91 -10.69
N ALA A 68 0.34 -3.72 -11.04
CA ALA A 68 0.11 -3.10 -12.35
C ALA A 68 0.72 -3.93 -13.49
N MET A 69 1.97 -4.36 -13.35
CA MET A 69 2.62 -5.26 -14.32
C MET A 69 1.82 -6.56 -14.49
N ALA A 70 1.32 -7.13 -13.40
CA ALA A 70 0.55 -8.38 -13.45
C ALA A 70 -0.76 -8.25 -14.24
N THR A 71 -1.33 -7.04 -14.42
CA THR A 71 -2.48 -6.82 -15.30
C THR A 71 -2.15 -7.07 -16.78
N GLN A 72 -0.87 -7.01 -17.16
CA GLN A 72 -0.38 -7.29 -18.51
C GLN A 72 -0.03 -8.77 -18.71
N ASN A 73 -0.11 -9.57 -17.66
CA ASN A 73 0.11 -11.01 -17.65
C ASN A 73 1.42 -11.46 -18.33
N PRO A 74 2.60 -10.99 -17.87
CA PRO A 74 3.87 -11.42 -18.47
C PRO A 74 4.18 -12.89 -18.15
N ASP A 75 4.56 -13.67 -19.18
CA ASP A 75 4.81 -15.12 -19.08
C ASP A 75 5.87 -15.49 -18.03
N ALA A 76 6.85 -14.62 -17.83
CA ALA A 76 7.96 -14.85 -16.91
C ALA A 76 7.56 -14.69 -15.43
N LEU A 77 6.48 -13.97 -15.12
CA LEU A 77 6.06 -13.76 -13.75
C LEU A 77 5.59 -15.09 -13.14
N SER A 78 6.18 -15.48 -12.02
CA SER A 78 5.97 -16.80 -11.43
C SER A 78 5.54 -16.77 -9.96
N ALA A 79 5.78 -15.67 -9.24
CA ALA A 79 5.28 -15.46 -7.87
C ALA A 79 5.35 -13.98 -7.48
N MET A 80 4.46 -13.55 -6.58
CA MET A 80 4.39 -12.15 -6.12
C MET A 80 4.26 -12.04 -4.61
N ILE A 81 4.82 -10.96 -4.04
CA ILE A 81 4.54 -10.50 -2.68
C ILE A 81 4.25 -8.99 -2.73
N PRO A 82 3.03 -8.57 -3.06
CA PRO A 82 2.59 -7.18 -2.95
C PRO A 82 2.35 -6.80 -1.49
N GLU A 83 2.99 -5.71 -1.05
CA GLU A 83 2.97 -5.29 0.34
C GLU A 83 2.45 -3.86 0.48
N CYS A 84 1.40 -3.64 1.28
CA CYS A 84 0.90 -2.30 1.63
C CYS A 84 0.72 -1.38 0.41
N GLY A 85 0.04 -1.85 -0.63
CA GLY A 85 -0.15 -1.07 -1.86
C GLY A 85 -1.61 -0.82 -2.22
N PRO A 86 -1.90 0.28 -2.93
CA PRO A 86 -3.22 0.52 -3.48
C PRO A 86 -3.49 -0.41 -4.66
N SER A 87 -4.75 -0.76 -4.86
CA SER A 87 -5.24 -1.46 -6.05
C SER A 87 -6.07 -0.56 -6.98
N ASN A 88 -6.46 0.61 -6.49
CA ASN A 88 -7.16 1.64 -7.25
C ASN A 88 -6.81 3.02 -6.70
N ILE A 89 -6.16 3.85 -7.52
CA ILE A 89 -5.66 5.17 -7.13
C ILE A 89 -6.81 6.15 -6.90
N TYR A 90 -7.90 6.02 -7.67
CA TYR A 90 -9.06 6.91 -7.59
C TYR A 90 -9.94 6.58 -6.37
N THR A 91 -10.15 5.30 -6.06
CA THR A 91 -11.12 4.88 -5.04
C THR A 91 -10.53 4.88 -3.63
N TYR A 92 -9.29 4.47 -3.43
CA TYR A 92 -8.65 4.43 -2.11
C TYR A 92 -7.11 4.55 -2.12
N GLY A 93 -6.55 4.98 -3.23
CA GLY A 93 -5.12 5.27 -3.35
C GLY A 93 -4.80 6.68 -2.90
N LEU A 94 -4.55 7.58 -3.85
CA LEU A 94 -4.32 9.01 -3.61
C LEU A 94 -5.62 9.81 -3.52
N ARG A 95 -6.71 9.26 -4.03
CA ARG A 95 -8.06 9.78 -3.82
C ARG A 95 -8.90 8.78 -3.02
N HIS A 96 -9.95 9.25 -2.36
CA HIS A 96 -10.98 8.42 -1.75
C HIS A 96 -12.30 8.72 -2.45
N ASP A 97 -12.75 7.79 -3.29
CA ASP A 97 -13.97 7.91 -4.08
C ASP A 97 -14.07 9.28 -4.77
N GLY A 98 -12.97 9.70 -5.41
CA GLY A 98 -12.86 10.97 -6.12
C GLY A 98 -12.36 12.16 -5.29
N THR A 99 -12.28 12.07 -3.95
CA THR A 99 -11.76 13.15 -3.10
C THR A 99 -10.24 12.99 -2.91
N PHE A 100 -9.47 14.02 -3.28
CA PHE A 100 -8.01 13.99 -3.14
C PHE A 100 -7.59 14.04 -1.67
N GLN A 101 -6.70 13.13 -1.27
CA GLN A 101 -6.13 13.11 0.07
C GLN A 101 -4.96 14.08 0.14
N LEU A 102 -5.12 15.19 0.84
CA LEU A 102 -4.13 16.30 0.90
C LEU A 102 -2.75 15.86 1.39
N LYS A 103 -2.64 14.81 2.22
CA LYS A 103 -1.35 14.27 2.65
C LYS A 103 -0.44 13.84 1.48
N PHE A 104 -0.98 13.49 0.32
CA PHE A 104 -0.20 13.12 -0.86
C PHE A 104 0.42 14.30 -1.61
N LEU A 105 0.15 15.55 -1.21
CA LEU A 105 0.98 16.68 -1.63
C LEU A 105 2.42 16.54 -1.14
N ALA A 106 2.61 15.98 0.06
CA ALA A 106 3.95 15.67 0.58
C ALA A 106 4.69 14.70 -0.34
N ALA A 107 4.00 13.69 -0.90
CA ALA A 107 4.62 12.76 -1.85
C ALA A 107 5.10 13.47 -3.14
N GLY A 108 4.35 14.46 -3.62
CA GLY A 108 4.76 15.27 -4.78
C GLY A 108 6.07 16.00 -4.54
N LEU A 109 6.19 16.67 -3.40
CA LEU A 109 7.40 17.40 -3.01
C LEU A 109 8.57 16.44 -2.78
N TRP A 110 8.36 15.41 -1.96
CA TRP A 110 9.40 14.45 -1.60
C TRP A 110 9.98 13.73 -2.82
N LEU A 111 9.14 13.33 -3.76
CA LEU A 111 9.59 12.71 -5.00
C LEU A 111 10.30 13.71 -5.93
N ALA A 112 9.88 15.00 -5.95
CA ALA A 112 10.48 16.02 -6.78
C ALA A 112 11.92 16.38 -6.36
N VAL A 113 12.29 16.21 -5.10
CA VAL A 113 13.67 16.39 -4.58
C VAL A 113 14.70 15.55 -5.35
N ASP A 114 14.29 14.39 -5.86
CA ASP A 114 15.12 13.50 -6.66
C ASP A 114 14.81 13.55 -8.18
N SER A 115 14.11 14.60 -8.63
CA SER A 115 13.84 14.84 -10.05
C SER A 115 15.14 15.04 -10.85
N LYS A 116 15.06 14.88 -12.17
CA LYS A 116 16.21 15.15 -13.07
C LYS A 116 16.69 16.60 -12.95
N GLU A 117 15.77 17.53 -12.78
CA GLU A 117 16.04 18.95 -12.58
C GLU A 117 16.82 19.18 -11.28
N ALA A 118 16.34 18.67 -10.16
CA ALA A 118 16.97 18.79 -8.85
C ALA A 118 18.34 18.10 -8.79
N ARG A 119 18.54 17.02 -9.54
CA ARG A 119 19.84 16.32 -9.64
C ARG A 119 20.86 17.08 -10.50
N LYS A 120 20.37 17.84 -11.49
CA LYS A 120 21.25 18.68 -12.34
C LYS A 120 21.61 19.99 -11.68
N ASP A 121 20.73 20.55 -10.86
CA ASP A 121 20.92 21.83 -10.19
C ASP A 121 20.66 21.69 -8.67
N PRO A 122 21.74 21.69 -7.85
CA PRO A 122 21.61 21.62 -6.39
C PRO A 122 20.79 22.76 -5.77
N SER A 123 20.64 23.91 -6.44
CA SER A 123 19.81 24.99 -5.94
C SER A 123 18.32 24.67 -6.03
N ILE A 124 17.89 23.99 -7.10
CA ILE A 124 16.52 23.45 -7.23
C ILE A 124 16.26 22.43 -6.14
N ARG A 125 17.20 21.50 -5.91
CA ARG A 125 17.08 20.50 -4.85
C ARG A 125 16.91 21.18 -3.48
N ALA A 126 17.77 22.13 -3.14
CA ALA A 126 17.68 22.85 -1.89
C ALA A 126 16.36 23.61 -1.71
N LEU A 127 15.82 24.19 -2.78
CA LEU A 127 14.51 24.84 -2.73
C LEU A 127 13.39 23.84 -2.43
N LEU A 128 13.37 22.68 -3.12
CA LEU A 128 12.34 21.64 -2.92
C LEU A 128 12.43 21.01 -1.54
N GLU A 129 13.65 20.75 -1.00
CA GLU A 129 13.87 20.19 0.34
C GLU A 129 13.39 21.11 1.47
N ASN A 130 13.36 22.43 1.24
CA ASN A 130 12.95 23.42 2.24
C ASN A 130 11.46 23.79 2.18
N VAL A 131 10.69 23.20 1.25
CA VAL A 131 9.24 23.45 1.20
C VAL A 131 8.55 22.73 2.35
N ARG A 132 7.83 23.48 3.17
CA ARG A 132 6.98 22.90 4.21
C ARG A 132 5.60 22.58 3.64
N LEU A 133 5.07 21.40 3.97
CA LEU A 133 3.73 21.00 3.54
C LEU A 133 2.67 22.02 4.00
N SER A 134 2.82 22.59 5.20
CA SER A 134 1.94 23.63 5.73
C SER A 134 1.84 24.86 4.82
N ASP A 135 2.93 25.21 4.14
CA ASP A 135 2.93 26.38 3.24
C ASP A 135 2.10 26.09 1.98
N LEU A 136 2.16 24.86 1.46
CA LEU A 136 1.32 24.44 0.35
C LEU A 136 -0.16 24.32 0.75
N LEU A 137 -0.44 23.80 1.93
CA LEU A 137 -1.82 23.67 2.45
C LEU A 137 -2.45 25.06 2.67
N SER A 138 -1.66 26.03 3.12
CA SER A 138 -2.13 27.43 3.26
C SER A 138 -2.34 28.16 1.94
N ALA A 139 -1.76 27.65 0.83
CA ALA A 139 -1.84 28.23 -0.50
C ALA A 139 -2.87 27.54 -1.42
N LEU A 140 -3.73 26.70 -0.87
CA LEU A 140 -4.78 26.01 -1.66
C LEU A 140 -5.80 27.02 -2.24
N PRO A 141 -6.30 26.79 -3.46
CA PRO A 141 -5.96 25.70 -4.38
C PRO A 141 -4.61 25.92 -5.06
N ILE A 142 -3.79 24.87 -5.15
CA ILE A 142 -2.52 24.93 -5.88
C ILE A 142 -2.78 25.19 -7.37
N LYS A 143 -2.02 26.12 -7.93
CA LYS A 143 -2.09 26.49 -9.35
C LYS A 143 -0.74 26.30 -10.02
N ARG A 144 -0.77 25.97 -11.31
CA ARG A 144 0.43 25.81 -12.15
C ARG A 144 1.36 27.02 -12.05
N GLY A 145 2.65 26.75 -11.86
CA GLY A 145 3.69 27.79 -11.79
C GLY A 145 3.72 28.62 -10.50
N GLN A 146 2.86 28.32 -9.52
CA GLN A 146 2.75 29.09 -8.27
C GLN A 146 3.37 28.39 -7.05
N THR A 147 3.96 27.22 -7.24
CA THR A 147 4.65 26.49 -6.17
C THR A 147 6.05 26.08 -6.61
N PRO A 148 6.95 25.74 -5.68
CA PRO A 148 8.26 25.20 -6.02
C PRO A 148 8.24 23.92 -6.87
N LEU A 149 7.13 23.19 -6.94
CA LEU A 149 6.96 22.06 -7.86
C LEU A 149 7.11 22.46 -9.33
N SER A 150 6.89 23.73 -9.68
CA SER A 150 7.11 24.26 -11.04
C SER A 150 8.58 24.12 -11.51
N LEU A 151 9.53 23.96 -10.57
CA LEU A 151 10.93 23.66 -10.85
C LEU A 151 11.18 22.22 -11.32
N ALA A 152 10.19 21.35 -11.13
CA ALA A 152 10.14 19.97 -11.63
C ALA A 152 8.81 19.74 -12.37
N PRO A 153 8.70 20.18 -13.65
CA PRO A 153 7.41 20.33 -14.33
C PRO A 153 6.58 19.05 -14.45
N SER A 154 7.21 17.89 -14.64
CA SER A 154 6.48 16.62 -14.69
C SER A 154 5.85 16.26 -13.34
N TYR A 155 6.48 16.64 -12.24
CA TYR A 155 5.95 16.45 -10.88
C TYR A 155 4.79 17.40 -10.58
N GLU A 156 4.91 18.66 -10.97
CA GLU A 156 3.79 19.61 -10.88
C GLU A 156 2.59 19.11 -11.70
N GLN A 157 2.85 18.56 -12.90
CA GLN A 157 1.79 18.07 -13.78
C GLN A 157 0.97 16.97 -13.13
N TRP A 158 1.61 15.89 -12.65
CA TRP A 158 0.84 14.78 -12.09
C TRP A 158 0.15 15.13 -10.76
N VAL A 159 0.76 16.00 -9.95
CA VAL A 159 0.11 16.51 -8.72
C VAL A 159 -1.17 17.25 -9.07
N LEU A 160 -1.11 18.17 -10.04
CA LEU A 160 -2.28 18.92 -10.48
C LEU A 160 -3.34 18.02 -11.11
N ASP A 161 -2.95 17.05 -11.94
CA ASP A 161 -3.89 16.10 -12.53
C ASP A 161 -4.62 15.29 -11.45
N PHE A 162 -3.88 14.78 -10.45
CA PHE A 162 -4.47 14.04 -9.34
C PHE A 162 -5.39 14.87 -8.46
N MET A 163 -5.13 16.18 -8.33
CA MET A 163 -5.97 17.09 -7.56
C MET A 163 -7.23 17.53 -8.32
N THR A 164 -7.13 17.76 -9.62
CA THR A 164 -8.20 18.42 -10.39
C THR A 164 -9.15 17.45 -11.09
N ARG A 165 -8.72 16.22 -11.40
CA ARG A 165 -9.56 15.21 -12.05
C ARG A 165 -10.45 14.50 -11.01
N GLY A 166 -11.55 15.16 -10.65
CA GLY A 166 -12.46 14.72 -9.59
C GLY A 166 -13.36 13.55 -9.99
N ASP A 167 -13.76 13.49 -11.24
CA ASP A 167 -14.62 12.44 -11.76
C ASP A 167 -13.82 11.26 -12.30
N TYR A 168 -14.40 10.05 -12.23
CA TYR A 168 -13.80 8.89 -12.86
C TYR A 168 -13.95 8.98 -14.38
N GLU A 169 -12.83 9.00 -15.08
CA GLU A 169 -12.74 9.13 -16.54
C GLU A 169 -11.63 8.22 -17.10
N ASP A 170 -11.43 8.20 -18.42
CA ASP A 170 -10.41 7.38 -19.10
C ASP A 170 -9.00 7.52 -18.52
N TYR A 171 -8.68 8.68 -17.98
CA TYR A 171 -7.42 8.91 -17.28
C TYR A 171 -7.23 7.92 -16.11
N TRP A 172 -8.28 7.68 -15.31
CA TRP A 172 -8.23 6.77 -14.17
C TRP A 172 -8.34 5.30 -14.56
N ALA A 173 -8.84 4.99 -15.77
CA ALA A 173 -8.95 3.64 -16.29
C ALA A 173 -7.61 3.01 -16.71
N ASN A 174 -6.50 3.76 -16.61
CA ASN A 174 -5.16 3.23 -16.82
C ASN A 174 -4.91 2.01 -15.92
N PRO A 175 -4.45 0.86 -16.45
CA PRO A 175 -4.19 -0.35 -15.66
C PRO A 175 -3.25 -0.16 -14.46
N ALA A 176 -2.38 0.85 -14.53
CA ALA A 176 -1.50 1.20 -13.42
C ALA A 176 -2.22 2.03 -12.33
N PHE A 177 -3.34 2.68 -12.63
CA PHE A 177 -4.16 3.40 -11.65
C PHE A 177 -5.34 2.58 -11.13
N ASP A 178 -5.95 1.77 -11.98
CA ASP A 178 -7.09 0.92 -11.66
C ASP A 178 -6.81 -0.54 -11.98
N ILE A 179 -6.03 -1.19 -11.11
CA ILE A 179 -5.73 -2.62 -11.19
C ILE A 179 -7.01 -3.44 -11.05
N GLU A 180 -8.01 -2.93 -10.32
CA GLU A 180 -9.24 -3.65 -10.00
C GLU A 180 -10.10 -3.95 -11.21
N SER A 181 -10.18 -3.02 -12.16
CA SER A 181 -10.90 -3.23 -13.42
C SER A 181 -10.20 -4.25 -14.32
N HIS A 182 -8.96 -4.66 -13.99
CA HIS A 182 -8.14 -5.57 -14.78
C HIS A 182 -7.85 -6.91 -14.08
N TYR A 183 -8.60 -7.27 -13.03
CA TYR A 183 -8.39 -8.55 -12.32
C TYR A 183 -8.59 -9.79 -13.20
N GLU A 184 -9.40 -9.73 -14.25
CA GLU A 184 -9.57 -10.84 -15.18
C GLU A 184 -8.27 -11.13 -15.97
N GLN A 185 -7.56 -10.07 -16.39
CA GLN A 185 -6.30 -10.16 -17.13
C GLN A 185 -5.08 -10.36 -16.22
N HIS A 186 -5.21 -10.06 -14.94
CA HIS A 186 -4.13 -10.21 -13.96
C HIS A 186 -3.54 -11.62 -13.99
N SER A 187 -2.20 -11.72 -13.92
CA SER A 187 -1.49 -13.01 -13.93
C SER A 187 -2.04 -13.98 -12.89
N ASP A 188 -2.21 -15.23 -13.31
CA ASP A 188 -2.61 -16.34 -12.42
C ASP A 188 -1.37 -17.00 -11.81
N VAL A 189 -0.77 -16.33 -10.85
CA VAL A 189 0.46 -16.76 -10.18
C VAL A 189 0.30 -16.73 -8.65
N PRO A 190 1.04 -17.58 -7.93
CA PRO A 190 1.09 -17.54 -6.47
C PRO A 190 1.35 -16.13 -5.96
N THR A 191 0.41 -15.59 -5.18
CA THR A 191 0.45 -14.21 -4.68
C THR A 191 0.24 -14.16 -3.17
N TYR A 192 1.15 -13.53 -2.45
CA TYR A 192 1.03 -13.31 -1.01
C TYR A 192 0.87 -11.81 -0.71
N LEU A 193 -0.35 -11.40 -0.47
CA LEU A 193 -0.72 -10.03 -0.12
C LEU A 193 -0.40 -9.77 1.35
N VAL A 194 0.36 -8.72 1.64
CA VAL A 194 0.80 -8.37 3.00
C VAL A 194 0.40 -6.95 3.35
N GLY A 195 -0.27 -6.77 4.47
CA GLY A 195 -0.73 -5.45 4.92
C GLY A 195 -0.79 -5.28 6.42
N GLY A 196 -1.17 -4.07 6.83
CA GLY A 196 -1.36 -3.69 8.21
C GLY A 196 -2.76 -3.11 8.46
N TRP A 197 -3.34 -3.37 9.63
CA TRP A 197 -4.64 -2.81 10.01
C TRP A 197 -4.62 -1.28 10.11
N TYR A 198 -3.45 -0.71 10.39
CA TYR A 198 -3.22 0.74 10.49
C TYR A 198 -2.60 1.34 9.21
N ASP A 199 -2.56 0.56 8.11
CA ASP A 199 -2.09 1.04 6.81
C ASP A 199 -3.20 1.74 6.03
N SER A 200 -2.83 2.75 5.23
CA SER A 200 -3.77 3.50 4.38
C SER A 200 -4.50 2.61 3.36
N TRP A 201 -3.91 1.49 2.97
CA TRP A 201 -4.42 0.63 1.90
C TRP A 201 -4.86 -0.77 2.37
N SER A 202 -5.15 -0.93 3.66
CA SER A 202 -5.68 -2.19 4.21
C SER A 202 -6.94 -2.66 3.48
N ARG A 203 -7.87 -1.74 3.15
CA ARG A 203 -9.07 -2.02 2.35
C ARG A 203 -8.72 -2.55 0.96
N ALA A 204 -7.74 -1.93 0.28
CA ALA A 204 -7.31 -2.31 -1.06
C ALA A 204 -6.77 -3.75 -1.09
N LEU A 205 -5.87 -4.10 -0.16
CA LEU A 205 -5.31 -5.44 -0.04
C LEU A 205 -6.35 -6.51 0.27
N CYS A 206 -7.25 -6.24 1.21
CA CYS A 206 -8.34 -7.17 1.53
C CYS A 206 -9.25 -7.40 0.33
N LYS A 207 -9.58 -6.35 -0.43
CA LYS A 207 -10.38 -6.46 -1.66
C LYS A 207 -9.63 -7.23 -2.74
N GLN A 208 -8.35 -6.93 -2.94
CA GLN A 208 -7.51 -7.64 -3.91
C GLN A 208 -7.45 -9.14 -3.59
N PHE A 209 -7.28 -9.52 -2.32
CA PHE A 209 -7.36 -10.92 -1.89
C PHE A 209 -8.68 -11.56 -2.27
N VAL A 210 -9.80 -10.95 -1.92
CA VAL A 210 -11.16 -11.46 -2.19
C VAL A 210 -11.37 -11.67 -3.68
N GLU A 211 -10.99 -10.69 -4.49
CA GLU A 211 -11.28 -10.71 -5.93
C GLU A 211 -10.33 -11.64 -6.70
N LEU A 212 -9.05 -11.69 -6.37
CA LEU A 212 -8.10 -12.63 -6.99
C LEU A 212 -8.41 -14.07 -6.59
N SER A 213 -8.75 -14.34 -5.32
CA SER A 213 -9.11 -15.70 -4.85
C SER A 213 -10.32 -16.29 -5.56
N LYS A 214 -11.22 -15.45 -6.09
CA LYS A 214 -12.38 -15.91 -6.88
C LYS A 214 -12.03 -16.22 -8.34
N ARG A 215 -10.99 -15.59 -8.88
CA ARG A 215 -10.67 -15.57 -10.31
C ARG A 215 -9.48 -16.40 -10.68
N LYS A 216 -8.57 -16.63 -9.74
CA LYS A 216 -7.28 -17.28 -10.00
C LYS A 216 -7.23 -18.68 -9.40
N ILE A 217 -6.53 -19.59 -10.07
CA ILE A 217 -6.31 -20.97 -9.66
C ILE A 217 -5.09 -21.06 -8.74
N GLY A 218 -4.08 -20.22 -9.01
CA GLY A 218 -2.88 -20.10 -8.19
C GLY A 218 -3.22 -19.69 -6.76
N PRO A 219 -2.43 -20.10 -5.76
CA PRO A 219 -2.70 -19.79 -4.38
C PRO A 219 -2.58 -18.27 -4.11
N ILE A 220 -3.66 -17.69 -3.62
CA ILE A 220 -3.70 -16.31 -3.14
C ILE A 220 -3.71 -16.35 -1.63
N LYS A 221 -2.75 -15.69 -0.98
CA LYS A 221 -2.65 -15.62 0.48
C LYS A 221 -2.72 -14.17 0.97
N LEU A 222 -3.22 -14.01 2.19
CA LEU A 222 -3.35 -12.72 2.88
C LEU A 222 -2.70 -12.78 4.26
N LEU A 223 -1.82 -11.84 4.53
CA LEU A 223 -1.23 -11.58 5.85
C LEU A 223 -1.59 -10.16 6.30
N MET A 224 -2.33 -10.04 7.41
CA MET A 224 -2.70 -8.74 7.99
C MET A 224 -2.22 -8.66 9.44
N GLY A 225 -1.24 -7.79 9.68
CA GLY A 225 -0.70 -7.52 11.02
C GLY A 225 -1.20 -6.20 11.62
N PRO A 226 -0.86 -5.88 12.86
CA PRO A 226 -1.28 -4.65 13.53
C PRO A 226 -0.34 -3.48 13.20
N TRP A 227 0.12 -3.41 11.96
CA TRP A 227 1.19 -2.50 11.52
C TRP A 227 0.65 -1.25 10.84
N THR A 228 1.42 -0.19 10.95
CA THR A 228 1.38 0.93 10.00
C THR A 228 2.10 0.55 8.71
N HIS A 229 2.29 1.49 7.81
CA HIS A 229 2.83 1.27 6.48
C HIS A 229 4.23 0.63 6.48
N GLY A 230 4.32 -0.65 6.15
CA GLY A 230 5.59 -1.37 6.03
C GLY A 230 6.31 -1.69 7.36
N ALA A 231 5.71 -1.44 8.50
CA ALA A 231 6.33 -1.57 9.82
C ALA A 231 6.26 -3.00 10.39
N TYR A 232 6.64 -4.00 9.61
CA TYR A 232 6.41 -5.43 9.90
C TYR A 232 7.15 -6.00 11.10
N SER A 233 8.18 -5.31 11.59
CA SER A 233 8.94 -5.69 12.79
C SER A 233 8.53 -4.89 14.03
N ALA A 234 7.57 -3.95 13.88
CA ALA A 234 7.10 -3.15 15.00
C ALA A 234 6.16 -3.94 15.91
N THR A 235 6.26 -3.67 17.20
CA THR A 235 5.37 -4.22 18.24
C THR A 235 4.20 -3.30 18.55
N HIS A 236 4.19 -2.10 17.97
CA HIS A 236 3.24 -1.03 18.25
C HIS A 236 2.82 -0.27 17.00
N SER A 237 1.72 0.45 17.09
CA SER A 237 1.26 1.41 16.08
C SER A 237 0.75 2.66 16.80
N GLY A 238 1.43 3.80 16.62
CA GLY A 238 1.14 5.02 17.37
C GLY A 238 1.19 4.77 18.88
N ASP A 239 0.13 5.14 19.57
CA ASP A 239 0.00 5.05 21.04
C ASP A 239 -0.50 3.67 21.54
N VAL A 240 -0.46 2.64 20.69
CA VAL A 240 -0.97 1.31 21.02
C VAL A 240 0.13 0.26 20.90
N GLU A 241 0.35 -0.50 21.97
CA GLU A 241 1.30 -1.61 22.06
C GLU A 241 0.58 -2.95 21.87
N PHE A 242 1.07 -3.78 20.96
CA PHE A 242 0.55 -5.12 20.66
C PHE A 242 1.45 -6.24 21.20
N GLY A 243 2.62 -5.88 21.69
CA GLY A 243 3.60 -6.83 22.21
C GLY A 243 4.49 -7.49 21.15
N PRO A 244 5.48 -8.28 21.60
CA PRO A 244 6.48 -8.87 20.73
C PRO A 244 5.92 -9.82 19.67
N GLU A 245 4.75 -10.40 19.93
CA GLU A 245 4.09 -11.31 18.97
C GLU A 245 3.59 -10.60 17.71
N ALA A 246 3.48 -9.26 17.72
CA ALA A 246 3.04 -8.48 16.57
C ALA A 246 4.04 -8.50 15.39
N SER A 247 5.33 -8.71 15.66
CA SER A 247 6.37 -8.74 14.63
C SER A 247 6.29 -10.00 13.75
N ILE A 248 6.66 -9.87 12.46
CA ILE A 248 6.96 -11.05 11.61
C ILE A 248 8.19 -11.77 12.15
N ASP A 249 9.23 -10.99 12.52
CA ASP A 249 10.52 -11.51 12.95
C ASP A 249 10.37 -12.27 14.27
N GLY A 250 10.81 -13.52 14.27
CA GLY A 250 10.73 -14.43 15.42
C GLY A 250 9.37 -15.11 15.64
N ASN A 251 8.28 -14.68 14.97
CA ASN A 251 6.95 -15.25 15.16
C ASN A 251 6.43 -16.01 13.93
N LEU A 252 6.55 -15.44 12.74
CA LEU A 252 6.12 -16.09 11.50
C LEU A 252 7.30 -16.75 10.76
N ALA A 253 8.49 -16.24 10.95
CA ALA A 253 9.77 -16.79 10.52
C ALA A 253 10.90 -16.15 11.34
N GLU A 254 12.13 -16.64 11.17
CA GLU A 254 13.32 -16.01 11.79
C GLU A 254 13.43 -14.51 11.47
N SER A 255 13.09 -14.14 10.24
CA SER A 255 13.02 -12.77 9.77
C SER A 255 12.04 -12.62 8.61
N LYS A 256 11.60 -11.38 8.32
CA LYS A 256 10.81 -11.09 7.12
C LYS A 256 11.46 -11.63 5.85
N ASN A 257 12.79 -11.46 5.70
CA ASN A 257 13.49 -11.99 4.53
C ASN A 257 13.45 -13.53 4.46
N ALA A 258 13.53 -14.23 5.59
CA ALA A 258 13.40 -15.70 5.65
C ALA A 258 11.98 -16.14 5.29
N TRP A 259 10.97 -15.39 5.76
CA TRP A 259 9.57 -15.62 5.40
C TRP A 259 9.33 -15.48 3.88
N MET A 260 9.85 -14.41 3.26
CA MET A 260 9.76 -14.19 1.80
C MET A 260 10.55 -15.26 1.02
N LEU A 261 11.75 -15.62 1.49
CA LEU A 261 12.59 -16.66 0.86
C LEU A 261 11.84 -17.99 0.76
N ARG A 262 11.14 -18.37 1.81
CA ARG A 262 10.35 -19.59 1.86
C ARG A 262 9.27 -19.64 0.78
N TRP A 263 8.60 -18.48 0.49
CA TRP A 263 7.67 -18.32 -0.60
C TRP A 263 8.32 -18.54 -1.97
N TYR A 264 9.45 -17.85 -2.22
CA TYR A 264 10.14 -17.97 -3.51
C TYR A 264 10.84 -19.32 -3.70
N ASP A 265 11.40 -19.92 -2.67
CA ASP A 265 11.97 -21.27 -2.78
C ASP A 265 10.92 -22.28 -3.23
N ARG A 266 9.67 -22.14 -2.78
CA ARG A 266 8.57 -22.98 -3.22
C ARG A 266 8.20 -22.73 -4.67
N TRP A 267 7.98 -21.49 -5.06
CA TRP A 267 7.35 -21.18 -6.35
C TRP A 267 8.34 -20.96 -7.48
N LEU A 268 9.55 -20.51 -7.23
CA LEU A 268 10.59 -20.34 -8.24
C LEU A 268 11.51 -21.56 -8.35
N LYS A 269 11.89 -22.15 -7.22
CA LYS A 269 12.80 -23.32 -7.18
C LYS A 269 12.10 -24.66 -7.00
N GLN A 270 10.80 -24.67 -6.78
CA GLN A 270 9.98 -25.86 -6.58
C GLN A 270 10.41 -26.70 -5.34
N ILE A 271 11.00 -26.07 -4.33
CA ILE A 271 11.38 -26.72 -3.09
C ILE A 271 10.15 -26.94 -2.22
N GLY A 272 9.83 -28.17 -1.90
CA GLY A 272 8.78 -28.52 -0.96
C GLY A 272 9.15 -28.08 0.45
N ASN A 273 8.42 -27.11 1.01
CA ASN A 273 8.70 -26.53 2.32
C ASN A 273 7.43 -26.27 3.16
N GLY A 274 6.29 -26.81 2.71
CA GLY A 274 5.01 -26.77 3.41
C GLY A 274 4.27 -25.44 3.36
N VAL A 275 4.74 -24.45 2.58
CA VAL A 275 4.03 -23.15 2.46
C VAL A 275 2.68 -23.28 1.74
N ASP A 276 2.53 -24.30 0.88
CA ASP A 276 1.28 -24.61 0.18
C ASP A 276 0.18 -25.08 1.16
N ASP A 277 0.58 -25.80 2.22
CA ASP A 277 -0.35 -26.39 3.21
C ASP A 277 -0.80 -25.37 4.26
N GLU A 278 -0.18 -24.21 4.31
CA GLU A 278 -0.56 -23.12 5.22
C GLU A 278 -1.92 -22.53 4.83
N SER A 279 -2.70 -22.14 5.85
CA SER A 279 -3.97 -21.44 5.65
C SER A 279 -3.81 -20.24 4.72
N PRO A 280 -4.78 -19.96 3.85
CA PRO A 280 -4.71 -18.85 2.91
C PRO A 280 -4.72 -17.47 3.58
N VAL A 281 -5.23 -17.37 4.81
CA VAL A 281 -5.35 -16.11 5.54
C VAL A 281 -4.71 -16.20 6.90
N LYS A 282 -3.87 -15.23 7.23
CA LYS A 282 -3.29 -15.06 8.57
C LYS A 282 -3.54 -13.62 9.04
N LEU A 283 -4.21 -13.51 10.18
CA LEU A 283 -4.64 -12.24 10.75
C LEU A 283 -4.05 -12.09 12.16
N PHE A 284 -3.57 -10.89 12.47
CA PHE A 284 -3.34 -10.51 13.86
C PHE A 284 -4.65 -10.00 14.47
N ILE A 285 -5.13 -10.71 15.48
CA ILE A 285 -6.32 -10.35 16.23
C ILE A 285 -5.89 -9.46 17.38
N MET A 286 -6.32 -8.22 17.35
CA MET A 286 -6.00 -7.23 18.36
C MET A 286 -6.91 -7.38 19.59
N GLY A 287 -6.39 -7.14 20.78
CA GLY A 287 -7.15 -7.19 22.03
C GLY A 287 -6.60 -8.22 23.02
N GLY A 288 -7.12 -8.17 24.24
CA GLY A 288 -6.73 -9.07 25.35
C GLY A 288 -5.52 -8.61 26.17
N GLY A 289 -5.00 -7.43 25.91
CA GLY A 289 -3.98 -6.80 26.75
C GLY A 289 -4.56 -6.26 28.06
N SER A 290 -3.70 -5.68 28.91
CA SER A 290 -4.08 -5.18 30.23
C SER A 290 -4.98 -3.93 30.20
N GLY A 291 -4.99 -3.20 29.07
CA GLY A 291 -5.69 -1.91 28.96
C GLY A 291 -5.03 -0.77 29.73
N THR A 292 -3.83 -0.98 30.26
CA THR A 292 -3.04 0.06 30.95
C THR A 292 -1.92 0.59 30.06
N LYS A 293 -1.40 1.78 30.36
CA LYS A 293 -0.26 2.32 29.63
C LYS A 293 1.05 1.71 30.13
N ASN A 294 1.92 1.35 29.18
CA ASN A 294 3.28 0.90 29.46
C ASN A 294 4.21 2.09 29.81
N ALA A 295 5.51 1.81 30.02
CA ALA A 295 6.51 2.82 30.37
C ALA A 295 6.69 3.91 29.30
N GLU A 296 6.45 3.57 28.05
CA GLU A 296 6.50 4.49 26.88
C GLU A 296 5.19 5.28 26.69
N GLY A 297 4.21 5.09 27.55
CA GLY A 297 2.91 5.75 27.51
C GLY A 297 1.93 5.14 26.50
N ARG A 298 2.26 4.00 25.88
CA ARG A 298 1.39 3.28 24.95
C ARG A 298 0.41 2.38 25.68
N LEU A 299 -0.82 2.33 25.18
CA LEU A 299 -1.86 1.44 25.69
C LEU A 299 -1.50 -0.02 25.37
N ASP A 300 -1.33 -0.86 26.39
CA ASP A 300 -1.18 -2.30 26.22
C ASP A 300 -2.49 -2.92 25.74
N HIS A 301 -2.56 -3.15 24.44
CA HIS A 301 -3.73 -3.70 23.76
C HIS A 301 -3.63 -5.22 23.60
N GLY A 302 -2.41 -5.74 23.44
CA GLY A 302 -2.17 -7.15 23.20
C GLY A 302 -2.66 -7.64 21.84
N GLY A 303 -2.69 -8.93 21.66
CA GLY A 303 -3.17 -9.59 20.45
C GLY A 303 -2.48 -10.91 20.19
N HIS A 304 -2.88 -11.60 19.13
CA HIS A 304 -2.30 -12.87 18.72
C HIS A 304 -2.57 -13.18 17.24
N TRP A 305 -1.73 -13.99 16.62
CA TRP A 305 -1.93 -14.49 15.26
C TRP A 305 -2.99 -15.58 15.21
N ARG A 306 -3.82 -15.52 14.18
CA ARG A 306 -4.85 -16.52 13.88
C ARG A 306 -4.85 -16.87 12.39
N SER A 307 -4.90 -18.15 12.10
CA SER A 307 -5.05 -18.68 10.74
C SER A 307 -6.52 -18.86 10.40
N GLU A 308 -6.92 -18.49 9.18
CA GLU A 308 -8.28 -18.55 8.69
C GLU A 308 -8.32 -19.14 7.27
N GLN A 309 -9.45 -19.71 6.89
CA GLN A 309 -9.60 -20.33 5.57
C GLN A 309 -10.14 -19.38 4.51
N GLU A 310 -10.61 -18.21 4.93
CA GLU A 310 -11.25 -17.24 4.03
C GLU A 310 -11.29 -15.83 4.63
N TRP A 311 -11.48 -14.85 3.76
CA TRP A 311 -11.77 -13.47 4.12
C TRP A 311 -12.78 -12.88 3.10
N PRO A 312 -13.87 -12.16 3.52
CA PRO A 312 -14.34 -12.03 4.92
C PRO A 312 -14.71 -13.37 5.54
N LEU A 313 -14.67 -13.44 6.87
CA LEU A 313 -14.98 -14.67 7.59
C LEU A 313 -16.47 -15.02 7.45
N LYS A 314 -16.82 -16.22 7.01
CA LYS A 314 -18.24 -16.64 6.85
C LYS A 314 -19.05 -16.56 8.13
N ARG A 315 -18.39 -16.74 9.29
CA ARG A 315 -19.03 -16.63 10.60
C ARG A 315 -19.32 -15.20 11.03
N THR A 316 -18.91 -14.18 10.25
CA THR A 316 -19.18 -12.77 10.56
C THR A 316 -20.67 -12.51 10.60
N GLN A 317 -21.15 -11.98 11.72
CA GLN A 317 -22.53 -11.52 11.88
C GLN A 317 -22.55 -9.99 11.73
N TYR A 318 -23.03 -9.52 10.57
CA TYR A 318 -23.19 -8.08 10.31
C TYR A 318 -24.33 -7.53 11.14
N THR A 319 -24.00 -6.78 12.20
CA THR A 319 -24.96 -6.20 13.14
C THR A 319 -25.07 -4.70 12.91
N ARG A 320 -26.28 -4.20 12.74
CA ARG A 320 -26.54 -2.76 12.63
C ARG A 320 -26.49 -2.12 14.01
N TYR A 321 -25.81 -1.00 14.10
CA TYR A 321 -25.83 -0.11 15.26
C TYR A 321 -26.37 1.24 14.83
N TYR A 322 -27.22 1.83 15.63
CA TYR A 322 -27.89 3.09 15.37
C TYR A 322 -27.40 4.15 16.34
N LEU A 323 -27.13 5.33 15.79
CA LEU A 323 -26.82 6.52 16.56
C LEU A 323 -28.11 7.10 17.15
N HIS A 324 -28.08 7.44 18.42
CA HIS A 324 -29.19 8.05 19.14
C HIS A 324 -28.79 9.36 19.78
N ALA A 325 -29.77 10.17 20.16
CA ALA A 325 -29.57 11.34 21.00
C ALA A 325 -28.83 10.97 22.30
N GLY A 326 -28.05 11.90 22.84
CA GLY A 326 -27.26 11.66 24.06
C GLY A 326 -26.02 10.79 23.87
N ASP A 327 -25.44 10.84 22.66
CA ASP A 327 -24.16 10.18 22.31
C ASP A 327 -24.17 8.67 22.54
N SER A 328 -25.31 8.03 22.33
CA SER A 328 -25.45 6.58 22.49
C SER A 328 -25.48 5.86 21.13
N LEU A 329 -24.99 4.62 21.15
CA LEU A 329 -24.95 3.72 20.01
C LEU A 329 -25.49 2.36 20.43
N THR A 330 -26.62 1.94 19.82
CA THR A 330 -27.30 0.69 20.18
C THR A 330 -27.70 -0.12 18.97
N THR A 331 -28.08 -1.37 19.17
CA THR A 331 -28.62 -2.25 18.10
C THR A 331 -30.13 -2.01 17.85
N GLU A 332 -30.78 -1.22 18.67
CA GLU A 332 -32.21 -0.90 18.51
C GLU A 332 -32.36 0.28 17.57
N ALA A 333 -33.26 0.16 16.60
CA ALA A 333 -33.56 1.29 15.71
C ALA A 333 -34.33 2.38 16.46
N PRO A 334 -34.11 3.68 16.16
CA PRO A 334 -34.91 4.75 16.73
C PRO A 334 -36.40 4.54 16.42
N ASN A 335 -37.25 4.65 17.44
CA ASN A 335 -38.69 4.51 17.29
C ASN A 335 -39.37 5.79 16.79
N ASP A 336 -38.79 6.93 17.10
CA ASP A 336 -39.25 8.26 16.76
C ASP A 336 -38.17 9.11 16.07
N PRO A 337 -38.53 10.14 15.29
CA PRO A 337 -37.58 11.08 14.73
C PRO A 337 -36.81 11.80 15.84
N GLU A 338 -35.50 11.63 15.86
CA GLU A 338 -34.62 12.31 16.81
C GLU A 338 -34.12 13.65 16.23
N THR A 339 -33.83 14.61 17.10
CA THR A 339 -33.23 15.87 16.68
C THR A 339 -31.84 15.61 16.11
N PRO A 340 -31.52 16.06 14.87
CA PRO A 340 -30.21 15.86 14.29
C PRO A 340 -29.09 16.49 15.12
N SER A 341 -28.02 15.77 15.35
CA SER A 341 -26.76 16.33 15.83
C SER A 341 -26.18 17.27 14.78
N LYS A 342 -25.66 18.42 15.20
CA LYS A 342 -25.07 19.43 14.33
C LYS A 342 -23.66 19.76 14.78
N TYR A 343 -22.77 19.95 13.85
CA TYR A 343 -21.44 20.49 14.09
C TYR A 343 -21.09 21.54 13.02
N SER A 344 -20.20 22.44 13.36
CA SER A 344 -19.63 23.40 12.40
C SER A 344 -18.27 22.88 11.95
N TYR A 345 -18.09 22.74 10.65
CA TYR A 345 -16.78 22.45 10.07
C TYR A 345 -16.06 23.78 9.81
N ASP A 346 -14.86 23.91 10.35
CA ASP A 346 -13.99 25.06 10.13
C ASP A 346 -12.75 24.57 9.37
N PRO A 347 -12.58 24.94 8.08
CA PRO A 347 -11.41 24.53 7.29
C PRO A 347 -10.09 25.13 7.79
N ASP A 348 -10.13 26.25 8.54
CA ASP A 348 -8.93 26.87 9.13
C ASP A 348 -8.54 26.18 10.45
N ASN A 349 -9.45 25.44 11.06
CA ASN A 349 -9.23 24.62 12.26
C ASN A 349 -9.88 23.24 12.13
N PRO A 350 -9.39 22.40 11.22
CA PRO A 350 -9.98 21.08 10.95
C PRO A 350 -9.82 20.14 12.15
N VAL A 351 -10.74 19.20 12.27
CA VAL A 351 -10.62 18.11 13.27
C VAL A 351 -9.35 17.30 12.96
N PRO A 352 -8.41 17.17 13.93
CA PRO A 352 -7.19 16.44 13.71
C PRO A 352 -7.43 14.94 13.63
N SER A 353 -6.67 14.24 12.77
CA SER A 353 -6.60 12.78 12.78
C SER A 353 -5.65 12.35 13.90
N ILE A 354 -6.20 11.81 14.98
CA ILE A 354 -5.43 11.37 16.16
C ILE A 354 -4.98 9.92 16.00
N SER A 355 -5.73 9.14 15.23
CA SER A 355 -5.46 7.72 14.96
C SER A 355 -6.06 7.31 13.63
N GLY A 356 -5.79 6.10 13.19
CA GLY A 356 -6.36 5.53 11.96
C GLY A 356 -5.30 5.05 10.99
N ASN A 357 -5.70 4.88 9.75
CA ASN A 357 -4.84 4.35 8.70
C ASN A 357 -3.78 5.38 8.31
N SER A 358 -2.53 5.11 8.70
CA SER A 358 -1.38 5.98 8.41
C SER A 358 -0.42 5.33 7.42
N SER A 359 0.09 6.13 6.49
CA SER A 359 1.18 5.74 5.60
C SER A 359 2.55 6.27 6.06
N GLY A 360 2.62 6.90 7.24
CA GLY A 360 3.86 7.51 7.73
C GLY A 360 4.27 8.78 6.95
N LEU A 361 3.30 9.42 6.29
CA LEU A 361 3.47 10.70 5.59
C LEU A 361 2.91 11.87 6.41
N ASP A 362 2.74 11.68 7.71
CA ASP A 362 2.15 12.65 8.65
C ASP A 362 3.18 13.72 9.07
#